data_f496c15a285abf5b842f5fc8d49232ff
#
_entry.id   f496c15a285abf5b842f5fc8d49232ff
#
_cell.length_a   1.000
_cell.length_b   1.000
_cell.length_c   1.000
_cell.angle_alpha   90.00
_cell.angle_beta   90.00
_cell.angle_gamma   90.00
#
_symmetry.space_group_name_H-M   'P 1'
#
loop_
_entity.id
_entity.type
_entity.pdbx_description
1 polymer ?
#
loop_
_entity_poly.entity_id
_entity_poly.type
_entity_poly.pdbx_seq_one_letter_code
_entity_poly.pdbx_strand_id
1 'polypeptide(L)'
;MVTRVLLALAVLAIAFLTWGSASPRAAFHSSGLRELSRSQPLETHHQPQDDEKSQVKEFKGKISKIDGRFVLEESSDGGTYGTYLLDDQTTASKYEGQRVTVTGTLHAPHKTIRVRKIEAVA
;
A
#
# COMPACT_ATOMS: atom_id res chain seq x y z
N MET A 1 -18.32 -34.80 28.74
CA MET A 1 -19.38 -33.88 28.31
C MET A 1 -18.86 -33.08 27.12
N VAL A 2 -19.40 -33.37 25.95
CA VAL A 2 -18.91 -32.82 24.68
C VAL A 2 -19.88 -31.76 24.26
N THR A 3 -19.48 -30.47 24.37
CA THR A 3 -20.28 -29.35 23.90
C THR A 3 -19.99 -29.07 22.44
N ARG A 4 -20.89 -29.50 21.58
CA ARG A 4 -20.90 -29.17 20.15
C ARG A 4 -21.33 -27.72 19.96
N VAL A 5 -20.45 -26.88 19.49
CA VAL A 5 -20.82 -25.55 19.01
C VAL A 5 -21.07 -25.64 17.50
N LEU A 6 -22.32 -25.40 17.14
CA LEU A 6 -22.84 -25.41 15.77
C LEU A 6 -22.26 -24.20 14.99
N LEU A 7 -21.69 -24.51 13.83
CA LEU A 7 -21.36 -23.57 12.77
C LEU A 7 -22.65 -22.93 12.21
N ALA A 8 -22.76 -21.62 12.28
CA ALA A 8 -23.70 -20.84 11.49
C ALA A 8 -22.99 -20.27 10.27
N LEU A 9 -23.21 -20.88 9.12
CA LEU A 9 -22.81 -20.37 7.81
C LEU A 9 -23.79 -19.28 7.39
N ALA A 10 -23.38 -18.02 7.43
CA ALA A 10 -24.09 -16.92 6.80
C ALA A 10 -23.49 -16.67 5.40
N VAL A 11 -24.19 -17.16 4.38
CA VAL A 11 -23.92 -16.87 2.98
C VAL A 11 -24.51 -15.51 2.66
N LEU A 12 -23.65 -14.50 2.48
CA LEU A 12 -24.06 -13.17 2.04
C LEU A 12 -23.84 -13.07 0.52
N ALA A 13 -24.95 -13.21 -0.23
CA ALA A 13 -24.95 -12.99 -1.67
C ALA A 13 -24.94 -11.47 -1.95
N ILE A 14 -23.83 -10.99 -2.53
CA ILE A 14 -23.72 -9.61 -2.99
C ILE A 14 -24.15 -9.57 -4.46
N ALA A 15 -25.29 -8.94 -4.72
CA ALA A 15 -25.78 -8.66 -6.06
C ALA A 15 -24.96 -7.52 -6.68
N PHE A 16 -24.30 -7.80 -7.82
CA PHE A 16 -23.66 -6.78 -8.64
C PHE A 16 -24.71 -6.00 -9.44
N LEU A 17 -24.93 -4.76 -9.10
CA LEU A 17 -25.64 -3.82 -9.97
C LEU A 17 -24.66 -3.33 -11.05
N THR A 18 -24.91 -3.73 -12.29
CA THR A 18 -24.26 -3.20 -13.48
C THR A 18 -24.81 -1.81 -13.80
N TRP A 19 -24.02 -0.78 -13.63
CA TRP A 19 -24.32 0.55 -14.16
C TRP A 19 -23.77 0.66 -15.56
N GLY A 20 -24.71 0.75 -16.52
CA GLY A 20 -24.42 1.01 -17.91
C GLY A 20 -23.97 2.46 -18.10
N SER A 21 -22.82 2.64 -18.69
CA SER A 21 -22.30 3.94 -19.13
C SER A 21 -22.83 4.26 -20.51
N ALA A 22 -23.72 5.22 -20.62
CA ALA A 22 -24.07 5.83 -21.88
C ALA A 22 -23.07 6.95 -22.20
N SER A 23 -22.31 6.79 -23.28
CA SER A 23 -21.41 7.82 -23.79
C SER A 23 -22.17 8.78 -24.70
N PRO A 24 -22.15 10.09 -24.51
CA PRO A 24 -22.60 11.03 -25.51
C PRO A 24 -21.51 11.26 -26.56
N ARG A 25 -21.86 10.99 -27.80
CA ARG A 25 -21.06 11.39 -28.99
C ARG A 25 -21.14 12.91 -29.11
N ALA A 26 -20.02 13.58 -28.92
CA ALA A 26 -19.87 14.98 -29.33
C ALA A 26 -19.42 15.03 -30.82
N ALA A 27 -20.24 15.70 -31.62
CA ALA A 27 -19.93 15.98 -33.01
C ALA A 27 -18.86 17.08 -33.10
N PHE A 28 -17.73 16.77 -33.77
CA PHE A 28 -16.73 17.77 -34.12
C PHE A 28 -17.11 18.47 -35.38
N HIS A 29 -17.34 19.77 -35.29
CA HIS A 29 -17.32 20.66 -36.43
C HIS A 29 -15.91 21.15 -36.68
N SER A 30 -15.39 20.79 -37.83
CA SER A 30 -14.15 21.32 -38.35
C SER A 30 -14.43 22.68 -39.01
N SER A 31 -13.70 23.70 -38.63
CA SER A 31 -13.37 24.86 -39.50
C SER A 31 -12.36 25.74 -38.80
N GLY A 32 -11.26 25.99 -39.51
CA GLY A 32 -10.39 27.09 -39.17
C GLY A 32 -8.90 26.80 -39.27
N LEU A 33 -8.40 26.73 -40.49
CA LEU A 33 -7.01 26.98 -40.84
C LEU A 33 -6.59 28.36 -40.30
N ARG A 34 -5.62 28.40 -39.38
CA ARG A 34 -4.66 29.50 -39.24
C ARG A 34 -3.35 28.97 -38.71
N GLU A 35 -2.48 28.81 -39.63
CA GLU A 35 -1.04 28.85 -39.57
C GLU A 35 -0.57 30.03 -38.72
N LEU A 36 0.12 29.78 -37.63
CA LEU A 36 1.11 30.68 -37.09
C LEU A 36 2.12 29.84 -36.31
N SER A 37 3.18 29.60 -37.03
CA SER A 37 4.49 29.21 -36.53
C SER A 37 4.84 30.02 -35.27
N ARG A 38 4.86 29.37 -34.13
CA ARG A 38 5.52 29.89 -32.94
C ARG A 38 6.20 28.73 -32.23
N SER A 39 7.48 28.64 -32.51
CA SER A 39 8.41 27.82 -31.78
C SER A 39 8.30 28.16 -30.30
N GLN A 40 7.61 27.31 -29.52
CA GLN A 40 7.74 27.34 -28.10
C GLN A 40 8.85 26.37 -27.74
N PRO A 41 9.80 26.78 -26.89
CA PRO A 41 10.76 25.85 -26.32
C PRO A 41 9.98 24.78 -25.55
N LEU A 42 10.34 23.53 -25.76
CA LEU A 42 9.93 22.44 -24.87
C LEU A 42 10.43 22.75 -23.47
N GLU A 43 9.63 23.48 -22.70
CA GLU A 43 9.76 23.42 -21.27
C GLU A 43 9.35 22.02 -20.88
N THR A 44 10.36 21.20 -20.66
CA THR A 44 10.25 19.96 -19.93
C THR A 44 9.61 20.34 -18.60
N HIS A 45 8.30 20.20 -18.50
CA HIS A 45 7.64 20.16 -17.21
C HIS A 45 8.22 18.96 -16.49
N HIS A 46 9.33 19.21 -15.80
CA HIS A 46 9.68 18.44 -14.64
C HIS A 46 8.53 18.68 -13.66
N GLN A 47 7.53 17.83 -13.76
CA GLN A 47 6.57 17.67 -12.69
C GLN A 47 7.42 17.43 -11.44
N PRO A 48 7.33 18.25 -10.42
CA PRO A 48 7.98 17.92 -9.16
C PRO A 48 7.41 16.57 -8.80
N GLN A 49 8.22 15.52 -8.90
CA GLN A 49 7.97 14.35 -8.10
C GLN A 49 7.97 14.92 -6.69
N ASP A 50 6.80 14.91 -6.08
CA ASP A 50 6.69 15.08 -4.66
C ASP A 50 7.69 14.09 -4.06
N ASP A 51 8.87 14.60 -3.80
CA ASP A 51 9.78 14.03 -2.84
C ASP A 51 9.02 14.10 -1.52
N GLU A 52 8.05 13.20 -1.39
CA GLU A 52 7.49 12.85 -0.11
C GLU A 52 8.72 12.53 0.72
N LYS A 53 9.09 13.52 1.51
CA LYS A 53 10.25 13.53 2.38
C LYS A 53 10.24 12.22 3.10
N SER A 54 10.98 11.25 2.57
CA SER A 54 11.04 9.87 3.04
C SER A 54 11.57 9.87 4.46
N GLN A 55 10.67 10.20 5.40
CA GLN A 55 11.00 10.28 6.81
C GLN A 55 11.28 8.88 7.30
N VAL A 56 12.51 8.68 7.71
CA VAL A 56 12.89 7.47 8.42
C VAL A 56 12.19 7.48 9.77
N LYS A 57 11.45 6.41 10.05
CA LYS A 57 10.70 6.22 11.30
C LYS A 57 11.06 4.89 11.93
N GLU A 58 10.79 4.77 13.21
CA GLU A 58 10.88 3.51 13.95
C GLU A 58 9.50 2.91 14.11
N PHE A 59 9.38 1.64 13.76
CA PHE A 59 8.18 0.85 13.87
C PHE A 59 8.44 -0.28 14.87
N LYS A 60 7.61 -0.40 15.88
CA LYS A 60 7.73 -1.45 16.90
C LYS A 60 6.63 -2.47 16.71
N GLY A 61 7.00 -3.74 16.63
CA GLY A 61 6.01 -4.78 16.41
C GLY A 61 6.62 -6.18 16.47
N LYS A 62 5.84 -7.14 15.98
CA LYS A 62 6.25 -8.53 15.84
C LYS A 62 6.37 -8.87 14.36
N ILE A 63 7.42 -9.61 14.00
CA ILE A 63 7.53 -10.14 12.64
C ILE A 63 6.75 -11.45 12.56
N SER A 64 5.81 -11.47 11.64
CA SER A 64 4.97 -12.63 11.31
C SER A 64 5.11 -13.00 9.84
N LYS A 65 4.83 -14.24 9.50
CA LYS A 65 4.80 -14.70 8.12
C LYS A 65 3.36 -14.87 7.65
N ILE A 66 2.96 -14.10 6.66
CA ILE A 66 1.62 -14.14 6.05
C ILE A 66 1.80 -14.38 4.54
N ASP A 67 1.13 -15.39 4.00
CA ASP A 67 1.19 -15.76 2.57
C ASP A 67 2.63 -15.92 2.02
N GLY A 68 3.51 -16.47 2.87
CA GLY A 68 4.91 -16.68 2.51
C GLY A 68 5.79 -15.43 2.56
N ARG A 69 5.26 -14.29 2.99
CA ARG A 69 5.97 -13.02 3.13
C ARG A 69 6.08 -12.60 4.59
N PHE A 70 7.20 -11.99 4.94
CA PHE A 70 7.39 -11.43 6.28
C PHE A 70 6.82 -10.03 6.35
N VAL A 71 6.00 -9.83 7.37
CA VAL A 71 5.33 -8.58 7.68
C VAL A 71 5.63 -8.16 9.10
N LEU A 72 5.60 -6.86 9.35
CA LEU A 72 5.63 -6.30 10.69
C LEU A 72 4.20 -6.04 11.15
N GLU A 73 3.78 -6.70 12.22
CA GLU A 73 2.54 -6.41 12.92
C GLU A 73 2.86 -5.39 14.01
N GLU A 74 2.52 -4.13 13.76
CA GLU A 74 2.71 -3.07 14.71
C GLU A 74 1.76 -3.25 15.89
N SER A 75 2.30 -3.33 17.09
CA SER A 75 1.53 -3.43 18.32
C SER A 75 1.91 -2.32 19.28
N SER A 76 0.92 -1.64 19.82
CA SER A 76 1.03 -0.76 20.98
C SER A 76 0.11 -1.29 22.07
N ASP A 77 0.23 -0.77 23.26
CA ASP A 77 -0.38 -1.27 24.50
C ASP A 77 -1.85 -1.72 24.36
N GLY A 78 -2.03 -2.96 23.90
CA GLY A 78 -3.33 -3.66 23.86
C GLY A 78 -3.94 -3.95 22.49
N GLY A 79 -3.30 -3.63 21.37
CA GLY A 79 -3.86 -3.92 20.04
C GLY A 79 -2.85 -3.94 18.90
N THR A 80 -3.23 -4.57 17.80
CA THR A 80 -2.49 -4.49 16.54
C THR A 80 -3.01 -3.30 15.76
N TYR A 81 -2.16 -2.31 15.47
CA TYR A 81 -2.54 -1.08 14.77
C TYR A 81 -2.39 -1.17 13.26
N GLY A 82 -1.48 -1.97 12.79
CA GLY A 82 -1.23 -2.10 11.36
C GLY A 82 -0.32 -3.25 11.01
N THR A 83 -0.45 -3.69 9.78
CA THR A 83 0.42 -4.71 9.19
C THR A 83 1.13 -4.08 8.02
N TYR A 84 2.45 -4.15 8.03
CA TYR A 84 3.31 -3.57 7.00
C TYR A 84 4.19 -4.64 6.38
N LEU A 85 4.25 -4.67 5.06
CA LEU A 85 5.18 -5.54 4.34
C LEU A 85 6.61 -5.01 4.53
N LEU A 86 7.55 -5.89 4.78
CA LEU A 86 8.97 -5.55 4.83
C LEU A 86 9.59 -5.79 3.45
N ASP A 87 10.40 -4.87 2.93
CA ASP A 87 11.09 -5.07 1.65
C ASP A 87 12.28 -6.05 1.79
N ASP A 88 12.96 -6.04 2.93
CA ASP A 88 14.04 -6.98 3.22
C ASP A 88 13.52 -8.26 3.87
N GLN A 89 13.02 -9.17 3.04
CA GLN A 89 12.51 -10.46 3.46
C GLN A 89 13.58 -11.39 4.05
N THR A 90 14.82 -11.24 3.59
CA THR A 90 15.94 -12.07 4.02
C THR A 90 16.33 -11.76 5.47
N THR A 91 16.45 -10.48 5.80
CA THR A 91 16.74 -10.08 7.17
C THR A 91 15.54 -10.34 8.08
N ALA A 92 14.33 -10.06 7.62
CA ALA A 92 13.11 -10.29 8.38
C ALA A 92 12.93 -11.76 8.78
N SER A 93 13.33 -12.71 7.94
CA SER A 93 13.22 -14.15 8.24
C SER A 93 13.99 -14.57 9.49
N LYS A 94 15.06 -13.87 9.84
CA LYS A 94 15.87 -14.17 11.02
C LYS A 94 15.18 -13.79 12.34
N TYR A 95 14.17 -12.94 12.24
CA TYR A 95 13.42 -12.42 13.38
C TYR A 95 11.96 -12.89 13.40
N GLU A 96 11.63 -13.96 12.66
CA GLU A 96 10.28 -14.51 12.63
C GLU A 96 9.79 -14.84 14.06
N GLY A 97 8.61 -14.35 14.38
CA GLY A 97 7.99 -14.56 15.69
C GLY A 97 8.53 -13.69 16.82
N GLN A 98 9.54 -12.87 16.56
CA GLN A 98 10.17 -12.00 17.57
C GLN A 98 9.57 -10.59 17.56
N ARG A 99 9.61 -9.93 18.70
CA ARG A 99 9.37 -8.49 18.79
C ARG A 99 10.61 -7.74 18.35
N VAL A 100 10.42 -6.77 17.45
CA VAL A 100 11.52 -6.01 16.88
C VAL A 100 11.19 -4.52 16.81
N THR A 101 12.22 -3.71 16.73
CA THR A 101 12.16 -2.33 16.25
C THR A 101 12.74 -2.30 14.84
N VAL A 102 11.92 -1.89 13.87
CA VAL A 102 12.32 -1.71 12.48
C VAL A 102 12.51 -0.23 12.21
N THR A 103 13.71 0.16 11.83
CA THR A 103 14.01 1.52 11.37
C THR A 103 13.94 1.53 9.85
N GLY A 104 13.10 2.38 9.29
CA GLY A 104 12.93 2.45 7.85
C GLY A 104 12.00 3.56 7.39
N THR A 105 11.71 3.55 6.11
CA THR A 105 10.79 4.50 5.47
C THR A 105 9.51 3.78 5.07
N LEU A 106 8.37 4.34 5.48
CA LEU A 106 7.07 3.81 5.09
C LEU A 106 6.69 4.32 3.70
N HIS A 107 6.43 3.41 2.79
CA HIS A 107 5.81 3.68 1.51
C HIS A 107 4.29 3.46 1.63
N ALA A 108 3.59 4.55 1.91
CA ALA A 108 2.16 4.52 2.28
C ALA A 108 1.24 3.83 1.27
N PRO A 109 1.36 4.04 -0.06
CA PRO A 109 0.46 3.42 -1.05
C PRO A 109 0.43 1.90 -0.98
N HIS A 110 1.55 1.27 -0.64
CA HIS A 110 1.68 -0.20 -0.59
C HIS A 110 1.79 -0.75 0.83
N LYS A 111 1.71 0.10 1.85
CA LYS A 111 1.96 -0.28 3.26
C LYS A 111 3.26 -1.09 3.40
N THR A 112 4.30 -0.68 2.69
CA THR A 112 5.59 -1.35 2.68
C THR A 112 6.62 -0.49 3.40
N ILE A 113 7.38 -1.11 4.30
CA ILE A 113 8.51 -0.46 4.97
C ILE A 113 9.78 -0.81 4.21
N ARG A 114 10.48 0.22 3.71
CA ARG A 114 11.85 0.08 3.22
C ARG A 114 12.76 0.00 4.43
N VAL A 115 13.23 -1.20 4.72
CA VAL A 115 14.01 -1.51 5.91
C VAL A 115 15.43 -0.95 5.79
N ARG A 116 15.88 -0.26 6.84
CA ARG A 116 17.28 0.13 7.01
C ARG A 116 17.97 -0.70 8.10
N LYS A 117 17.23 -1.02 9.16
CA LYS A 117 17.73 -1.76 10.32
C LYS A 117 16.59 -2.51 10.99
N ILE A 118 16.88 -3.70 11.49
CA ILE A 118 15.98 -4.47 12.36
C ILE A 118 16.75 -4.80 13.64
N GLU A 119 16.16 -4.54 14.77
CA GLU A 119 16.71 -4.86 16.10
C GLU A 119 15.68 -5.64 16.91
N ALA A 120 16.11 -6.76 17.47
CA ALA A 120 15.26 -7.50 18.40
C ALA A 120 15.09 -6.70 19.70
N VAL A 121 13.86 -6.65 20.19
CA VAL A 121 13.56 -6.08 21.51
C VAL A 121 13.64 -7.22 22.52
N ALA A 122 14.56 -7.07 23.42
CA ALA A 122 14.73 -8.03 24.52
C ALA A 122 13.55 -7.91 25.53
#